data_7cf132789d0a7354ad808e63fa4a24d7
#
_entry.id   7cf132789d0a7354ad808e63fa4a24d7
#
_cell.length_a   1.000
_cell.length_b   1.000
_cell.length_c   1.000
_cell.angle_alpha   90.00
_cell.angle_beta   90.00
_cell.angle_gamma   90.00
#
_symmetry.space_group_name_H-M   'P 1'
#
loop_
_entity.id
_entity.type
_entity.pdbx_description
1 polymer ?
#
loop_
_entity_poly.entity_id
_entity_poly.type
_entity_poly.pdbx_seq_one_letter_code
_entity_poly.pdbx_strand_id
1 'polypeptide(L)'
;MHDAVIQKLKEIADTKPHGEILGGYLRAPLSAHNVYGGFFFYAQHLVQMVSEVFGYYPESVRMYQKNTAYTAVIQYPQYVVTAEYKDDNQVYYAAISCEKTVVGEACTLRGCFETEFDEFYCLLQGGAQKQSYDEFMAPVFVMNAMQRSLESGKEESVHHASIHRR
;
A
#
# COMPACT_ATOMS: atom_id res chain seq x y z
N MET A 1 -6.90 6.02 0.60
CA MET A 1 -6.12 6.65 -0.50
C MET A 1 -7.06 7.03 -1.63
N HIS A 2 -7.08 8.31 -2.05
CA HIS A 2 -8.16 8.87 -2.88
C HIS A 2 -7.75 9.16 -4.35
N ASP A 3 -6.57 8.68 -4.79
CA ASP A 3 -6.13 8.83 -6.18
C ASP A 3 -7.03 8.03 -7.13
N ALA A 4 -7.42 8.64 -8.26
CA ALA A 4 -8.34 8.05 -9.22
C ALA A 4 -7.82 6.74 -9.83
N VAL A 5 -6.50 6.60 -10.02
CA VAL A 5 -5.88 5.35 -10.51
C VAL A 5 -6.02 4.25 -9.46
N ILE A 6 -5.77 4.56 -8.20
CA ILE A 6 -5.92 3.58 -7.10
C ILE A 6 -7.37 3.11 -6.98
N GLN A 7 -8.34 4.03 -7.05
CA GLN A 7 -9.77 3.67 -7.01
C GLN A 7 -10.18 2.80 -8.22
N LYS A 8 -9.68 3.12 -9.42
CA LYS A 8 -9.89 2.31 -10.63
C LYS A 8 -9.30 0.89 -10.48
N LEU A 9 -8.06 0.77 -9.97
CA LEU A 9 -7.43 -0.54 -9.77
C LEU A 9 -8.14 -1.34 -8.67
N LYS A 10 -8.61 -0.69 -7.61
CA LYS A 10 -9.46 -1.30 -6.58
C LYS A 10 -10.77 -1.84 -7.18
N GLU A 11 -11.45 -1.07 -8.00
CA GLU A 11 -12.67 -1.53 -8.69
C GLU A 11 -12.41 -2.77 -9.55
N ILE A 12 -11.27 -2.79 -10.28
CA ILE A 12 -10.85 -3.97 -11.06
C ILE A 12 -10.61 -5.17 -10.15
N ALA A 13 -9.97 -4.97 -9.00
CA ALA A 13 -9.71 -6.03 -8.03
C ALA A 13 -11.00 -6.59 -7.42
N ASP A 14 -11.95 -5.71 -7.08
CA ASP A 14 -13.21 -6.07 -6.44
C ASP A 14 -14.19 -6.75 -7.43
N THR A 15 -14.30 -6.23 -8.66
CA THR A 15 -15.28 -6.70 -9.67
C THR A 15 -14.74 -7.77 -10.62
N LYS A 16 -13.43 -7.95 -10.68
CA LYS A 16 -12.72 -8.96 -11.48
C LYS A 16 -13.13 -9.02 -12.97
N PRO A 17 -13.29 -7.90 -13.69
CA PRO A 17 -13.73 -7.91 -15.09
C PRO A 17 -12.70 -8.58 -16.02
N HIS A 18 -11.46 -8.71 -15.56
CA HIS A 18 -10.35 -9.30 -16.28
C HIS A 18 -9.88 -10.65 -15.72
N GLY A 19 -10.72 -11.32 -14.92
CA GLY A 19 -10.37 -12.58 -14.25
C GLY A 19 -9.69 -12.36 -12.91
N GLU A 20 -9.07 -13.40 -12.35
CA GLU A 20 -8.40 -13.35 -11.06
C GLU A 20 -7.15 -12.47 -11.08
N ILE A 21 -6.81 -11.93 -9.92
CA ILE A 21 -5.56 -11.17 -9.73
C ILE A 21 -4.39 -12.14 -9.70
N LEU A 22 -3.37 -11.86 -10.49
CA LEU A 22 -2.11 -12.62 -10.54
C LEU A 22 -0.96 -11.89 -9.83
N GLY A 23 -1.11 -10.61 -9.52
CA GLY A 23 -0.12 -9.81 -8.83
C GLY A 23 -0.24 -8.32 -9.13
N GLY A 24 0.79 -7.56 -8.72
CA GLY A 24 0.82 -6.14 -8.97
C GLY A 24 2.18 -5.50 -8.75
N TYR A 25 2.29 -4.27 -9.23
CA TYR A 25 3.46 -3.43 -9.04
C TYR A 25 3.02 -2.02 -8.70
N LEU A 26 3.58 -1.48 -7.62
CA LEU A 26 3.39 -0.09 -7.26
C LEU A 26 4.73 0.58 -7.01
N ARG A 27 4.76 1.88 -7.26
CA ARG A 27 5.94 2.69 -7.05
C ARG A 27 5.58 4.02 -6.41
N ALA A 28 6.43 4.47 -5.48
CA ALA A 28 6.35 5.80 -4.90
C ALA A 28 7.76 6.43 -4.74
N PRO A 29 7.88 7.75 -4.77
CA PRO A 29 9.09 8.43 -4.34
C PRO A 29 9.32 8.22 -2.85
N LEU A 30 10.59 8.21 -2.44
CA LEU A 30 10.97 8.09 -1.05
C LEU A 30 12.25 8.87 -0.78
N SER A 31 12.24 9.74 0.20
CA SER A 31 13.45 10.29 0.80
C SER A 31 13.74 9.53 2.10
N ALA A 32 14.64 8.55 2.01
CA ALA A 32 14.98 7.68 3.13
C ALA A 32 15.77 8.39 4.24
N HIS A 33 16.40 9.53 3.93
CA HIS A 33 17.26 10.29 4.83
C HIS A 33 16.60 11.57 5.38
N ASN A 34 15.26 11.67 5.33
CA ASN A 34 14.58 12.82 5.91
C ASN A 34 14.67 12.84 7.45
N VAL A 35 14.55 14.04 8.03
CA VAL A 35 14.65 14.25 9.48
C VAL A 35 13.40 13.85 10.28
N TYR A 36 12.33 13.46 9.59
CA TYR A 36 11.01 13.23 10.19
C TYR A 36 10.72 11.74 10.51
N GLY A 37 11.66 10.84 10.29
CA GLY A 37 11.46 9.41 10.56
C GLY A 37 12.03 8.50 9.48
N GLY A 38 12.90 9.03 8.60
CA GLY A 38 13.60 8.24 7.59
C GLY A 38 12.66 7.52 6.64
N PHE A 39 12.97 6.25 6.37
CA PHE A 39 12.18 5.39 5.48
C PHE A 39 10.69 5.39 5.82
N PHE A 40 10.33 5.28 7.10
CA PHE A 40 8.94 5.05 7.51
C PHE A 40 8.04 6.27 7.34
N PHE A 41 8.58 7.48 7.26
CA PHE A 41 7.77 8.70 7.15
C PHE A 41 6.91 8.72 5.87
N TYR A 42 7.48 8.33 4.72
CA TYR A 42 6.76 8.28 3.45
C TYR A 42 6.37 6.87 3.01
N ALA A 43 7.03 5.82 3.52
CA ALA A 43 6.77 4.44 3.11
C ALA A 43 5.32 4.01 3.34
N GLN A 44 4.67 4.54 4.38
CA GLN A 44 3.27 4.28 4.71
C GLN A 44 2.32 4.57 3.54
N HIS A 45 2.57 5.61 2.73
CA HIS A 45 1.68 5.97 1.63
C HIS A 45 1.61 4.86 0.56
N LEU A 46 2.76 4.26 0.23
CA LEU A 46 2.78 3.16 -0.74
C LEU A 46 2.15 1.88 -0.16
N VAL A 47 2.38 1.60 1.14
CA VAL A 47 1.73 0.47 1.82
C VAL A 47 0.21 0.65 1.85
N GLN A 48 -0.29 1.87 2.10
CA GLN A 48 -1.71 2.17 2.01
C GLN A 48 -2.27 1.96 0.61
N MET A 49 -1.54 2.39 -0.45
CA MET A 49 -1.94 2.15 -1.84
C MET A 49 -2.02 0.64 -2.15
N VAL A 50 -1.02 -0.14 -1.69
CA VAL A 50 -1.03 -1.61 -1.84
C VAL A 50 -2.23 -2.21 -1.12
N SER A 51 -2.47 -1.83 0.14
CA SER A 51 -3.58 -2.36 0.93
C SER A 51 -4.94 -2.05 0.32
N GLU A 52 -5.10 -0.85 -0.24
CA GLU A 52 -6.35 -0.42 -0.86
C GLU A 52 -6.70 -1.24 -2.11
N VAL A 53 -5.70 -1.62 -2.92
CA VAL A 53 -5.91 -2.36 -4.18
C VAL A 53 -5.92 -3.87 -3.93
N PHE A 54 -5.00 -4.39 -3.11
CA PHE A 54 -4.71 -5.82 -2.99
C PHE A 54 -5.20 -6.44 -1.68
N GLY A 55 -5.77 -5.63 -0.79
CA GLY A 55 -6.26 -6.07 0.52
C GLY A 55 -5.29 -5.82 1.66
N TYR A 56 -5.85 -5.85 2.87
CA TYR A 56 -5.18 -5.41 4.09
C TYR A 56 -4.37 -6.50 4.81
N TYR A 57 -4.45 -7.77 4.35
CA TYR A 57 -3.93 -8.92 5.10
C TYR A 57 -2.92 -9.76 4.29
N PRO A 58 -1.75 -9.19 3.90
CA PRO A 58 -0.67 -10.00 3.35
C PRO A 58 -0.10 -10.94 4.42
N GLU A 59 0.50 -12.07 3.98
CA GLU A 59 1.08 -13.09 4.84
C GLU A 59 2.49 -12.73 5.29
N SER A 60 3.31 -12.22 4.36
CA SER A 60 4.72 -11.90 4.62
C SER A 60 5.24 -10.81 3.71
N VAL A 61 6.41 -10.28 4.04
CA VAL A 61 7.13 -9.32 3.21
C VAL A 61 8.63 -9.58 3.26
N ARG A 62 9.29 -9.43 2.11
CA ARG A 62 10.74 -9.39 2.00
C ARG A 62 11.19 -8.06 1.42
N MET A 63 12.09 -7.40 2.13
CA MET A 63 12.71 -6.15 1.71
C MET A 63 14.07 -6.37 1.06
N TYR A 64 14.31 -5.61 0.01
CA TYR A 64 15.61 -5.48 -0.63
C TYR A 64 16.00 -4.01 -0.65
N GLN A 65 17.24 -3.72 -0.30
CA GLN A 65 17.80 -2.37 -0.36
C GLN A 65 19.05 -2.35 -1.25
N LYS A 66 19.11 -1.38 -2.14
CA LYS A 66 20.33 -1.08 -2.90
C LYS A 66 20.47 0.44 -3.04
N ASN A 67 21.51 0.99 -2.44
CA ASN A 67 21.70 2.44 -2.34
C ASN A 67 20.50 3.12 -1.67
N THR A 68 19.86 4.06 -2.36
CA THR A 68 18.66 4.78 -1.90
C THR A 68 17.34 4.14 -2.37
N ALA A 69 17.40 3.03 -3.10
CA ALA A 69 16.23 2.30 -3.57
C ALA A 69 15.86 1.15 -2.62
N TYR A 70 14.58 0.98 -2.36
CA TYR A 70 14.03 -0.13 -1.58
C TYR A 70 12.95 -0.83 -2.41
N THR A 71 12.90 -2.15 -2.30
CA THR A 71 11.86 -2.95 -2.94
C THR A 71 11.28 -3.90 -1.91
N ALA A 72 9.97 -3.83 -1.71
CA ALA A 72 9.22 -4.79 -0.92
C ALA A 72 8.56 -5.81 -1.85
N VAL A 73 8.77 -7.09 -1.58
CA VAL A 73 8.02 -8.20 -2.16
C VAL A 73 7.02 -8.66 -1.11
N ILE A 74 5.75 -8.38 -1.35
CA ILE A 74 4.65 -8.59 -0.40
C ILE A 74 3.86 -9.80 -0.86
N GLN A 75 3.80 -10.83 -0.01
CA GLN A 75 3.12 -12.09 -0.29
C GLN A 75 1.68 -12.02 0.19
N TYR A 76 0.75 -12.32 -0.69
CA TYR A 76 -0.64 -12.63 -0.39
C TYR A 76 -0.90 -14.12 -0.60
N PRO A 77 -1.98 -14.71 -0.08
CA PRO A 77 -2.24 -16.14 -0.25
C PRO A 77 -2.26 -16.62 -1.71
N GLN A 78 -2.65 -15.77 -2.65
CA GLN A 78 -2.86 -16.15 -4.05
C GLN A 78 -1.89 -15.48 -5.03
N TYR A 79 -1.20 -14.40 -4.64
CA TYR A 79 -0.35 -13.61 -5.55
C TYR A 79 0.72 -12.83 -4.79
N VAL A 80 1.61 -12.24 -5.55
CA VAL A 80 2.69 -11.39 -5.04
C VAL A 80 2.55 -9.97 -5.56
N VAL A 81 2.79 -8.98 -4.69
CA VAL A 81 2.82 -7.57 -5.06
C VAL A 81 4.22 -7.01 -4.80
N THR A 82 4.76 -6.30 -5.78
CA THR A 82 6.03 -5.59 -5.65
C THR A 82 5.77 -4.11 -5.39
N ALA A 83 6.32 -3.59 -4.30
CA ALA A 83 6.28 -2.17 -3.97
C ALA A 83 7.70 -1.59 -4.02
N GLU A 84 7.92 -0.62 -4.93
CA GLU A 84 9.22 -0.01 -5.16
C GLU A 84 9.26 1.42 -4.63
N TYR A 85 10.30 1.72 -3.88
CA TYR A 85 10.57 3.05 -3.32
C TYR A 85 11.89 3.58 -3.90
N LYS A 86 11.84 4.75 -4.53
CA LYS A 86 13.02 5.37 -5.14
C LYS A 86 13.12 6.85 -4.83
N ASP A 87 14.34 7.29 -4.58
CA ASP A 87 14.70 8.70 -4.37
C ASP A 87 15.30 9.30 -5.65
N ASP A 88 14.66 9.09 -6.80
CA ASP A 88 15.13 9.53 -8.11
C ASP A 88 14.20 10.51 -8.82
N ASN A 89 12.89 10.37 -8.62
CA ASN A 89 11.87 11.25 -9.19
C ASN A 89 10.58 11.20 -8.37
N GLN A 90 9.65 12.10 -8.66
CA GLN A 90 8.38 12.23 -7.93
C GLN A 90 7.23 11.46 -8.62
N VAL A 91 7.53 10.32 -9.25
CA VAL A 91 6.52 9.52 -9.95
C VAL A 91 5.91 8.48 -9.02
N TYR A 92 4.60 8.56 -8.84
CA TYR A 92 3.76 7.49 -8.32
C TYR A 92 3.20 6.68 -9.49
N TYR A 93 3.23 5.37 -9.39
CA TYR A 93 2.72 4.47 -10.41
C TYR A 93 2.07 3.26 -9.75
N ALA A 94 0.98 2.76 -10.33
CA ALA A 94 0.34 1.55 -9.87
C ALA A 94 -0.12 0.69 -11.04
N ALA A 95 0.02 -0.63 -10.91
CA ALA A 95 -0.44 -1.61 -11.88
C ALA A 95 -0.95 -2.87 -11.20
N ILE A 96 -2.02 -3.44 -11.76
CA ILE A 96 -2.59 -4.75 -11.41
C ILE A 96 -2.45 -5.69 -12.60
N SER A 97 -2.00 -6.91 -12.34
CA SER A 97 -1.94 -8.00 -13.32
C SER A 97 -3.09 -8.95 -13.06
N CYS A 98 -3.89 -9.19 -14.09
CA CYS A 98 -5.02 -10.12 -14.07
C CYS A 98 -4.83 -11.19 -15.14
N GLU A 99 -5.66 -12.24 -15.13
CA GLU A 99 -5.57 -13.35 -16.10
C GLU A 99 -5.63 -12.89 -17.57
N LYS A 100 -6.44 -11.87 -17.88
CA LYS A 100 -6.68 -11.44 -19.27
C LYS A 100 -5.88 -10.20 -19.68
N THR A 101 -5.36 -9.42 -18.72
CA THR A 101 -4.66 -8.16 -19.03
C THR A 101 -3.85 -7.65 -17.86
N VAL A 102 -3.00 -6.66 -18.15
CA VAL A 102 -2.35 -5.81 -17.13
C VAL A 102 -2.85 -4.39 -17.32
N VAL A 103 -3.30 -3.78 -16.23
CA VAL A 103 -3.74 -2.38 -16.20
C VAL A 103 -2.82 -1.60 -15.27
N GLY A 104 -2.25 -0.49 -15.76
CA GLY A 104 -1.38 0.35 -14.93
C GLY A 104 -1.27 1.77 -15.47
N GLU A 105 -1.17 2.73 -14.56
CA GLU A 105 -1.09 4.15 -14.87
C GLU A 105 -0.25 4.89 -13.81
N ALA A 106 0.26 6.08 -14.19
CA ALA A 106 0.87 7.00 -13.24
C ALA A 106 -0.21 7.69 -12.41
N CYS A 107 -0.05 7.70 -11.09
CA CYS A 107 -0.97 8.39 -10.17
C CYS A 107 -0.66 9.89 -10.18
N THR A 108 -1.70 10.71 -10.20
CA THR A 108 -1.56 12.17 -10.25
C THR A 108 -1.63 12.84 -8.88
N LEU A 109 -2.19 12.15 -7.89
CA LEU A 109 -2.50 12.61 -6.53
C LEU A 109 -3.41 13.86 -6.49
N ARG A 110 -4.03 14.21 -7.63
CA ARG A 110 -4.95 15.37 -7.69
C ARG A 110 -6.22 15.06 -6.91
N GLY A 111 -6.69 16.04 -6.14
CA GLY A 111 -7.94 15.93 -5.38
C GLY A 111 -7.85 14.99 -4.16
N CYS A 112 -6.69 14.36 -3.87
CA CYS A 112 -6.57 13.45 -2.74
C CYS A 112 -6.82 14.16 -1.41
N PHE A 113 -6.28 15.36 -1.22
CA PHE A 113 -6.45 16.12 0.02
C PHE A 113 -7.88 16.65 0.18
N GLU A 114 -8.49 17.11 -0.91
CA GLU A 114 -9.89 17.54 -0.92
C GLU A 114 -10.82 16.41 -0.50
N THR A 115 -10.66 15.22 -1.11
CA THR A 115 -11.46 14.04 -0.78
C THR A 115 -11.22 13.58 0.67
N GLU A 116 -9.97 13.60 1.13
CA GLU A 116 -9.62 13.24 2.51
C GLU A 116 -10.26 14.23 3.51
N PHE A 117 -10.25 15.52 3.20
CA PHE A 117 -10.90 16.55 4.01
C PHE A 117 -12.42 16.38 4.04
N ASP A 118 -13.05 16.09 2.90
CA ASP A 118 -14.49 15.84 2.81
C ASP A 118 -14.91 14.61 3.63
N GLU A 119 -14.13 13.53 3.59
CA GLU A 119 -14.37 12.36 4.43
C GLU A 119 -14.22 12.68 5.92
N PHE A 120 -13.18 13.41 6.29
CA PHE A 120 -12.99 13.86 7.68
C PHE A 120 -14.15 14.75 8.14
N TYR A 121 -14.58 15.71 7.29
CA TYR A 121 -15.72 16.56 7.60
C TYR A 121 -17.02 15.75 7.76
N CYS A 122 -17.23 14.74 6.90
CA CYS A 122 -18.37 13.84 7.03
C CYS A 122 -18.38 13.11 8.37
N LEU A 123 -17.20 12.63 8.84
CA LEU A 123 -17.07 12.00 10.17
C LEU A 123 -17.42 12.96 11.31
N LEU A 124 -16.99 14.23 11.22
CA LEU A 124 -17.34 15.27 12.23
C LEU A 124 -18.86 15.55 12.27
N GLN A 125 -19.57 15.33 11.17
CA GLN A 125 -21.03 15.45 11.10
C GLN A 125 -21.77 14.18 11.57
N GLY A 126 -21.06 13.21 12.14
CA GLY A 126 -21.65 11.96 12.63
C GLY A 126 -21.75 10.84 11.57
N GLY A 127 -21.07 11.00 10.44
CA GLY A 127 -20.94 9.95 9.43
C GLY A 127 -20.16 8.74 9.95
N ALA A 128 -20.36 7.57 9.32
CA ALA A 128 -19.65 6.35 9.69
C ALA A 128 -18.25 6.31 9.05
N GLN A 129 -17.27 5.80 9.77
CA GLN A 129 -15.95 5.47 9.23
C GLN A 129 -16.08 4.31 8.24
N LYS A 130 -15.49 4.47 7.04
CA LYS A 130 -15.56 3.46 5.97
C LYS A 130 -14.69 2.23 6.26
N GLN A 131 -13.50 2.45 6.82
CA GLN A 131 -12.56 1.38 7.18
C GLN A 131 -12.80 0.90 8.61
N SER A 132 -12.73 -0.39 8.84
CA SER A 132 -12.65 -0.94 10.19
C SER A 132 -11.34 -0.53 10.87
N TYR A 133 -11.28 -0.60 12.19
CA TYR A 133 -10.06 -0.29 12.92
C TYR A 133 -8.91 -1.24 12.57
N ASP A 134 -9.21 -2.51 12.30
CA ASP A 134 -8.22 -3.51 11.90
C ASP A 134 -7.63 -3.20 10.52
N GLU A 135 -8.45 -2.80 9.55
CA GLU A 135 -7.99 -2.33 8.23
C GLU A 135 -7.14 -1.06 8.33
N PHE A 136 -7.54 -0.14 9.20
CA PHE A 136 -6.76 1.09 9.44
C PHE A 136 -5.37 0.79 10.02
N MET A 137 -5.26 -0.23 10.88
CA MET A 137 -3.99 -0.64 11.49
C MET A 137 -3.14 -1.59 10.64
N ALA A 138 -3.72 -2.27 9.67
CA ALA A 138 -3.03 -3.27 8.86
C ALA A 138 -1.74 -2.74 8.17
N PRO A 139 -1.70 -1.52 7.57
CA PRO A 139 -0.46 -0.96 7.02
C PRO A 139 0.68 -0.85 8.03
N VAL A 140 0.38 -0.60 9.31
CA VAL A 140 1.40 -0.52 10.38
C VAL A 140 2.04 -1.88 10.61
N PHE A 141 1.25 -2.96 10.60
CA PHE A 141 1.79 -4.33 10.74
C PHE A 141 2.69 -4.72 9.56
N VAL A 142 2.29 -4.34 8.34
CA VAL A 142 3.12 -4.54 7.14
C VAL A 142 4.43 -3.77 7.27
N MET A 143 4.40 -2.49 7.67
CA MET A 143 5.61 -1.68 7.86
C MET A 143 6.53 -2.24 8.95
N ASN A 144 5.98 -2.75 10.04
CA ASN A 144 6.77 -3.41 11.08
C ASN A 144 7.47 -4.68 10.54
N ALA A 145 6.81 -5.45 9.68
CA ALA A 145 7.43 -6.60 9.02
C ALA A 145 8.49 -6.16 8.00
N MET A 146 8.27 -5.06 7.26
CA MET A 146 9.27 -4.45 6.39
C MET A 146 10.54 -4.06 7.17
N GLN A 147 10.38 -3.45 8.35
CA GLN A 147 11.51 -3.10 9.21
C GLN A 147 12.30 -4.34 9.63
N ARG A 148 11.62 -5.35 10.16
CA ARG A 148 12.28 -6.61 10.54
C ARG A 148 13.01 -7.24 9.35
N SER A 149 12.41 -7.20 8.17
CA SER A 149 13.03 -7.74 6.95
C SER A 149 14.28 -6.96 6.52
N LEU A 150 14.31 -5.63 6.67
CA LEU A 150 15.52 -4.84 6.45
C LEU A 150 16.64 -5.20 7.44
N GLU A 151 16.29 -5.44 8.69
CA GLU A 151 17.25 -5.79 9.76
C GLU A 151 17.77 -7.23 9.63
N SER A 152 16.88 -8.19 9.33
CA SER A 152 17.23 -9.62 9.26
C SER A 152 17.78 -10.05 7.89
N GLY A 153 17.50 -9.28 6.83
CA GLY A 153 17.78 -9.67 5.45
C GLY A 153 16.96 -10.88 4.96
N LYS A 154 15.86 -11.21 5.65
CA LYS A 154 14.99 -12.35 5.36
C LYS A 154 13.55 -11.91 5.11
N GLU A 155 12.75 -12.85 4.63
CA GLU A 155 11.30 -12.72 4.61
C GLU A 155 10.74 -12.76 6.03
N GLU A 156 9.79 -11.87 6.34
CA GLU A 156 9.20 -11.72 7.66
C GLU A 156 7.68 -11.79 7.56
N SER A 157 7.07 -12.57 8.46
CA SER A 157 5.62 -12.69 8.55
C SER A 157 4.97 -11.39 9.00
N VAL A 158 3.82 -11.07 8.42
CA VAL A 158 2.99 -9.94 8.87
C VAL A 158 2.05 -10.44 9.97
N HIS A 159 2.30 -9.99 11.20
CA HIS A 159 1.49 -10.36 12.36
C HIS A 159 0.36 -9.36 12.56
N HIS A 160 -0.83 -9.72 12.13
CA HIS A 160 -2.06 -8.95 12.37
C HIS A 160 -2.54 -9.25 13.80
N ALA A 161 -2.28 -8.35 14.74
CA ALA A 161 -2.84 -8.49 16.08
C ALA A 161 -4.35 -8.22 16.02
N SER A 162 -5.16 -9.18 16.45
CA SER A 162 -6.58 -8.92 16.76
C SER A 162 -6.62 -7.95 17.94
N ILE A 163 -6.96 -6.70 17.69
CA ILE A 163 -7.17 -5.73 18.76
C ILE A 163 -8.53 -6.04 19.36
N HIS A 164 -8.54 -6.92 20.34
CA HIS A 164 -9.74 -7.16 21.13
C HIS A 164 -10.12 -5.84 21.81
N ARG A 165 -11.22 -5.23 21.36
CA ARG A 165 -11.86 -4.13 22.09
C ARG A 165 -12.21 -4.64 23.51
N ARG A 166 -11.56 -4.09 24.51
CA ARG A 166 -12.04 -4.14 25.90
C ARG A 166 -13.13 -3.11 26.09
#